data_cd89584fd6bf17f7161db07984f97303
#
_entry.id   cd89584fd6bf17f7161db07984f97303
#
_cell.length_a   1.000
_cell.length_b   1.000
_cell.length_c   1.000
_cell.angle_alpha   90.00
_cell.angle_beta   90.00
_cell.angle_gamma   90.00
#
_symmetry.space_group_name_H-M   'P 1'
#
loop_
_entity.id
_entity.type
_entity.pdbx_description
1 polymer ?
#
loop_
_entity_poly.entity_id
_entity_poly.type
_entity_poly.pdbx_seq_one_letter_code
_entity_poly.pdbx_strand_id
1 'polypeptide(L)'
;MEVGLQSAHHPMDNPSTKTPIKKPFVLKCPAPWILKGEGIILLFKFSKDWVKNSRHISDDLKERFRGGFGYVMMVDYQDSPVGPYRELLIIPGKFRKNKKHVITRIVVDSEVSTINGRANWGIPKETFPIEWVKEKGKDKITIRMGEKTVFAAEVTFGGISFPVSTSLLPFSLCQKRNNVKYYTEPSGSGWGKIAKLQKLDLDPEFFPDFRSVKPLLAVKINPLEMEFPEPYFKDELV
;
A
#
# COMPACT_ATOMS: atom_id res chain seq x y z
N MET A 1 6.42 -24.00 -82.95
CA MET A 1 6.14 -24.84 -81.77
C MET A 1 6.99 -24.34 -80.65
N GLU A 2 6.42 -23.49 -79.85
CA GLU A 2 7.09 -22.90 -78.65
C GLU A 2 6.60 -23.66 -77.42
N VAL A 3 7.54 -24.16 -76.63
CA VAL A 3 7.27 -24.83 -75.38
C VAL A 3 7.55 -23.84 -74.24
N GLY A 4 6.49 -23.37 -73.59
CA GLY A 4 6.59 -22.45 -72.45
C GLY A 4 7.03 -23.19 -71.16
N LEU A 5 8.08 -22.67 -70.56
CA LEU A 5 8.51 -23.03 -69.20
C LEU A 5 7.75 -22.20 -68.16
N GLN A 6 6.89 -22.86 -67.35
CA GLN A 6 6.32 -22.26 -66.18
C GLN A 6 7.29 -22.36 -64.98
N SER A 7 7.67 -21.19 -64.48
CA SER A 7 8.46 -21.06 -63.24
C SER A 7 7.51 -21.11 -62.04
N ALA A 8 7.62 -22.11 -61.19
CA ALA A 8 6.93 -22.21 -59.92
C ALA A 8 7.67 -21.39 -58.86
N HIS A 9 7.04 -20.30 -58.39
CA HIS A 9 7.46 -19.55 -57.20
C HIS A 9 6.93 -20.25 -55.97
N HIS A 10 7.81 -20.80 -55.12
CA HIS A 10 7.53 -21.24 -53.77
C HIS A 10 7.64 -20.01 -52.85
N PRO A 11 6.67 -19.69 -52.00
CA PRO A 11 6.84 -18.71 -50.93
C PRO A 11 7.64 -19.37 -49.80
N MET A 12 8.80 -18.77 -49.48
CA MET A 12 9.57 -19.13 -48.29
C MET A 12 8.80 -18.72 -47.04
N ASP A 13 8.31 -19.67 -46.28
CA ASP A 13 7.82 -19.49 -44.93
C ASP A 13 8.98 -19.05 -44.03
N ASN A 14 8.88 -17.81 -43.56
CA ASN A 14 9.81 -17.24 -42.59
C ASN A 14 9.36 -17.69 -41.19
N PRO A 15 10.11 -18.57 -40.46
CA PRO A 15 9.74 -18.96 -39.10
C PRO A 15 9.89 -17.73 -38.18
N SER A 16 8.77 -17.16 -37.79
CA SER A 16 8.66 -16.14 -36.75
C SER A 16 9.26 -16.69 -35.45
N THR A 17 10.51 -16.37 -35.19
CA THR A 17 11.18 -16.68 -33.91
C THR A 17 10.55 -15.79 -32.82
N LYS A 18 9.52 -16.31 -32.16
CA LYS A 18 9.02 -15.72 -30.91
C LYS A 18 10.12 -15.87 -29.85
N THR A 19 10.87 -14.82 -29.63
CA THR A 19 11.81 -14.74 -28.50
C THR A 19 11.04 -15.01 -27.22
N PRO A 20 11.39 -16.00 -26.39
CA PRO A 20 10.68 -16.26 -25.15
C PRO A 20 10.84 -15.04 -24.24
N ILE A 21 9.72 -14.45 -23.85
CA ILE A 21 9.68 -13.38 -22.85
C ILE A 21 10.18 -13.98 -21.55
N LYS A 22 11.43 -13.73 -21.18
CA LYS A 22 11.98 -14.08 -19.88
C LYS A 22 11.15 -13.34 -18.82
N LYS A 23 10.37 -14.10 -18.04
CA LYS A 23 9.72 -13.53 -16.85
C LYS A 23 10.83 -12.90 -15.98
N PRO A 24 10.69 -11.64 -15.55
CA PRO A 24 11.69 -11.03 -14.72
C PRO A 24 11.89 -11.86 -13.44
N PHE A 25 13.15 -12.09 -13.08
CA PHE A 25 13.49 -12.75 -11.83
C PHE A 25 13.09 -11.82 -10.69
N VAL A 26 12.10 -12.22 -9.89
CA VAL A 26 11.66 -11.47 -8.72
C VAL A 26 12.34 -12.04 -7.49
N LEU A 27 13.08 -11.18 -6.79
CA LEU A 27 13.70 -11.52 -5.52
C LEU A 27 12.62 -11.96 -4.52
N LYS A 28 12.76 -13.19 -3.98
CA LYS A 28 11.89 -13.68 -2.90
C LYS A 28 12.44 -13.23 -1.57
N CYS A 29 11.67 -12.44 -0.84
CA CYS A 29 11.99 -11.94 0.48
C CYS A 29 10.89 -12.37 1.46
N PRO A 30 11.04 -13.55 2.12
CA PRO A 30 10.04 -14.04 3.06
C PRO A 30 9.93 -13.15 4.29
N ALA A 31 8.81 -13.28 5.01
CA ALA A 31 8.66 -12.71 6.35
C ALA A 31 9.63 -13.41 7.34
N PRO A 32 10.01 -12.77 8.46
CA PRO A 32 9.63 -11.41 8.89
C PRO A 32 10.42 -10.30 8.16
N TRP A 33 9.86 -9.08 8.15
CA TRP A 33 10.56 -7.91 7.64
C TRP A 33 10.80 -6.88 8.74
N ILE A 34 12.03 -6.39 8.82
CA ILE A 34 12.39 -5.19 9.58
C ILE A 34 12.51 -4.05 8.58
N LEU A 35 11.80 -2.96 8.85
CA LEU A 35 11.64 -1.81 7.97
C LEU A 35 12.09 -0.56 8.73
N LYS A 36 13.02 0.22 8.17
CA LYS A 36 13.53 1.45 8.80
C LYS A 36 13.37 2.62 7.85
N GLY A 37 12.99 3.77 8.41
CA GLY A 37 12.80 4.97 7.62
C GLY A 37 12.12 6.07 8.40
N GLU A 38 11.16 6.72 7.76
CA GLU A 38 10.34 7.76 8.36
C GLU A 38 8.92 7.70 7.82
N GLY A 39 7.96 8.27 8.54
CA GLY A 39 6.58 8.22 8.11
C GLY A 39 5.74 9.38 8.60
N ILE A 40 4.56 9.51 8.00
CA ILE A 40 3.49 10.39 8.45
C ILE A 40 2.28 9.50 8.70
N ILE A 41 1.72 9.60 9.90
CA ILE A 41 0.52 8.86 10.29
C ILE A 41 -0.58 9.86 10.56
N LEU A 42 -1.67 9.73 9.83
CA LEU A 42 -2.91 10.48 10.05
C LEU A 42 -3.92 9.53 10.69
N LEU A 43 -4.39 9.88 11.89
CA LEU A 43 -5.40 9.13 12.64
C LEU A 43 -6.79 9.69 12.32
N PHE A 44 -7.71 8.82 11.94
CA PHE A 44 -9.09 9.18 11.61
C PHE A 44 -10.11 8.39 12.41
N LYS A 45 -11.35 8.85 12.38
CA LYS A 45 -12.53 8.10 12.77
C LYS A 45 -13.54 8.17 11.63
N PHE A 46 -13.47 7.19 10.72
CA PHE A 46 -14.40 7.12 9.61
C PHE A 46 -15.78 6.65 10.08
N SER A 47 -16.82 7.28 9.53
CA SER A 47 -18.19 6.91 9.83
C SER A 47 -18.61 5.64 9.10
N LYS A 48 -19.69 5.00 9.56
CA LYS A 48 -20.29 3.87 8.84
C LYS A 48 -20.75 4.26 7.44
N ASP A 49 -21.29 5.47 7.28
CA ASP A 49 -21.78 5.96 5.99
C ASP A 49 -20.62 6.21 5.03
N TRP A 50 -19.49 6.74 5.51
CA TRP A 50 -18.29 6.87 4.69
C TRP A 50 -17.81 5.50 4.17
N VAL A 51 -17.76 4.49 5.05
CA VAL A 51 -17.37 3.11 4.66
C VAL A 51 -18.39 2.51 3.69
N LYS A 52 -19.69 2.67 3.95
CA LYS A 52 -20.77 2.15 3.10
C LYS A 52 -20.72 2.73 1.68
N ASN A 53 -20.42 4.02 1.56
CA ASN A 53 -20.39 4.73 0.28
C ASN A 53 -19.05 4.61 -0.46
N SER A 54 -18.01 4.07 0.17
CA SER A 54 -16.71 3.92 -0.47
C SER A 54 -16.73 2.81 -1.52
N ARG A 55 -16.31 3.12 -2.74
CA ARG A 55 -16.14 2.14 -3.84
C ARG A 55 -14.91 1.25 -3.67
N HIS A 56 -13.95 1.66 -2.83
CA HIS A 56 -12.71 0.95 -2.56
C HIS A 56 -12.80 -0.09 -1.42
N ILE A 57 -13.99 -0.26 -0.87
CA ILE A 57 -14.27 -1.24 0.17
C ILE A 57 -15.30 -2.21 -0.37
N SER A 58 -15.00 -3.51 -0.36
CA SER A 58 -15.93 -4.53 -0.84
C SER A 58 -17.17 -4.61 0.04
N ASP A 59 -18.31 -5.00 -0.51
CA ASP A 59 -19.59 -5.04 0.21
C ASP A 59 -19.52 -5.98 1.41
N ASP A 60 -18.85 -7.13 1.27
CA ASP A 60 -18.56 -8.05 2.39
C ASP A 60 -17.83 -7.36 3.56
N LEU A 61 -16.88 -6.47 3.28
CA LEU A 61 -16.20 -5.69 4.32
C LEU A 61 -17.08 -4.58 4.88
N LYS A 62 -17.88 -3.89 4.05
CA LYS A 62 -18.80 -2.82 4.51
C LYS A 62 -19.74 -3.33 5.58
N GLU A 63 -20.35 -4.50 5.39
CA GLU A 63 -21.25 -5.13 6.37
C GLU A 63 -20.55 -5.50 7.69
N ARG A 64 -19.26 -5.78 7.60
CA ARG A 64 -18.44 -6.19 8.75
C ARG A 64 -17.72 -5.06 9.45
N PHE A 65 -17.95 -3.82 9.06
CA PHE A 65 -17.31 -2.66 9.68
C PHE A 65 -17.78 -2.48 11.13
N ARG A 66 -16.82 -2.28 12.03
CA ARG A 66 -17.06 -2.16 13.48
C ARG A 66 -16.62 -0.81 14.04
N GLY A 67 -16.15 0.12 13.19
CA GLY A 67 -15.63 1.39 13.64
C GLY A 67 -14.22 1.29 14.20
N GLY A 68 -13.92 2.13 15.17
CA GLY A 68 -12.58 2.26 15.74
C GLY A 68 -11.76 3.33 14.99
N PHE A 69 -10.49 3.39 15.31
CA PHE A 69 -9.56 4.29 14.61
C PHE A 69 -9.21 3.74 13.24
N GLY A 70 -9.17 4.64 12.26
CA GLY A 70 -8.62 4.42 10.92
C GLY A 70 -7.29 5.14 10.78
N TYR A 71 -6.51 4.73 9.81
CA TYR A 71 -5.18 5.27 9.56
C TYR A 71 -4.99 5.55 8.07
N VAL A 72 -4.39 6.69 7.76
CA VAL A 72 -3.73 6.94 6.48
C VAL A 72 -2.27 7.12 6.79
N MET A 73 -1.43 6.24 6.26
CA MET A 73 -0.01 6.24 6.52
C MET A 73 0.75 6.46 5.22
N MET A 74 1.68 7.38 5.23
CA MET A 74 2.65 7.62 4.17
C MET A 74 4.01 7.31 4.76
N VAL A 75 4.76 6.40 4.17
CA VAL A 75 6.04 5.91 4.73
C VAL A 75 7.11 5.91 3.65
N ASP A 76 8.31 6.35 4.01
CA ASP A 76 9.52 6.29 3.20
C ASP A 76 10.50 5.35 3.91
N TYR A 77 10.47 4.08 3.51
CA TYR A 77 11.42 3.08 4.00
C TYR A 77 12.74 3.22 3.27
N GLN A 78 13.79 3.52 4.01
CA GLN A 78 15.16 3.66 3.52
C GLN A 78 15.93 2.35 3.59
N ASP A 79 15.49 1.43 4.47
CA ASP A 79 16.03 0.09 4.63
C ASP A 79 14.90 -0.93 4.78
N SER A 80 14.94 -1.97 3.96
CA SER A 80 14.02 -3.10 3.99
C SER A 80 14.62 -4.32 3.27
N PRO A 81 14.09 -5.54 3.50
CA PRO A 81 14.53 -6.74 2.78
C PRO A 81 14.35 -6.69 1.25
N VAL A 82 13.54 -5.76 0.73
CA VAL A 82 13.28 -5.56 -0.70
C VAL A 82 13.93 -4.28 -1.26
N GLY A 83 14.85 -3.68 -0.50
CA GLY A 83 15.45 -2.38 -0.77
C GLY A 83 14.54 -1.21 -0.36
N PRO A 84 14.99 0.04 -0.57
CA PRO A 84 14.21 1.22 -0.20
C PRO A 84 12.95 1.34 -1.07
N TYR A 85 11.84 1.79 -0.44
CA TYR A 85 10.61 2.08 -1.15
C TYR A 85 9.69 2.99 -0.33
N ARG A 86 8.76 3.65 -1.03
CA ARG A 86 7.72 4.48 -0.44
C ARG A 86 6.37 3.77 -0.49
N GLU A 87 5.52 4.13 0.47
CA GLU A 87 4.23 3.48 0.65
C GLU A 87 3.17 4.49 1.10
N LEU A 88 1.97 4.38 0.54
CA LEU A 88 0.76 4.98 1.09
C LEU A 88 -0.26 3.89 1.34
N LEU A 89 -0.79 3.80 2.56
CA LEU A 89 -1.83 2.84 2.90
C LEU A 89 -3.00 3.48 3.65
N ILE A 90 -4.19 2.89 3.49
CA ILE A 90 -5.44 3.34 4.11
C ILE A 90 -6.10 2.17 4.82
N ILE A 91 -6.36 2.37 6.10
CA ILE A 91 -7.06 1.46 7.01
C ILE A 91 -8.28 2.19 7.56
N PRO A 92 -9.50 1.91 7.13
CA PRO A 92 -10.70 2.64 7.58
C PRO A 92 -11.06 2.44 9.06
N GLY A 93 -10.61 1.34 9.65
CA GLY A 93 -10.92 0.96 11.02
C GLY A 93 -10.90 -0.55 11.20
N LYS A 94 -11.70 -1.03 12.17
CA LYS A 94 -11.81 -2.45 12.51
C LYS A 94 -12.99 -3.10 11.82
N PHE A 95 -12.77 -4.33 11.36
CA PHE A 95 -13.77 -5.14 10.67
C PHE A 95 -13.97 -6.47 11.40
N ARG A 96 -15.07 -7.18 11.06
CA ARG A 96 -15.39 -8.54 11.56
C ARG A 96 -15.63 -8.61 13.07
N LYS A 97 -16.01 -9.80 13.55
CA LYS A 97 -16.29 -10.08 14.97
C LYS A 97 -15.03 -9.91 15.85
N ASN A 98 -13.86 -10.26 15.34
CA ASN A 98 -12.58 -10.18 16.05
C ASN A 98 -11.96 -8.77 16.12
N LYS A 99 -12.63 -7.76 15.56
CA LYS A 99 -12.19 -6.35 15.55
C LYS A 99 -10.76 -6.13 15.01
N LYS A 100 -10.37 -6.90 13.98
CA LYS A 100 -9.08 -6.70 13.30
C LYS A 100 -9.18 -5.60 12.24
N HIS A 101 -8.07 -4.93 11.97
CA HIS A 101 -7.95 -3.95 10.89
C HIS A 101 -7.78 -4.64 9.54
N VAL A 102 -8.17 -3.94 8.48
CA VAL A 102 -7.96 -4.36 7.10
C VAL A 102 -7.38 -3.17 6.34
N ILE A 103 -6.26 -3.40 5.65
CA ILE A 103 -5.74 -2.45 4.68
C ILE A 103 -6.64 -2.56 3.45
N THR A 104 -7.38 -1.52 3.15
CA THR A 104 -8.34 -1.51 2.02
C THR A 104 -7.75 -0.89 0.75
N ARG A 105 -6.74 -0.03 0.91
CA ARG A 105 -5.99 0.56 -0.20
C ARG A 105 -4.54 0.70 0.19
N ILE A 106 -3.62 0.30 -0.69
CA ILE A 106 -2.19 0.47 -0.49
C ILE A 106 -1.48 0.56 -1.85
N VAL A 107 -0.60 1.53 -1.97
CA VAL A 107 0.27 1.71 -3.12
C VAL A 107 1.72 1.87 -2.66
N VAL A 108 2.64 1.35 -3.46
CA VAL A 108 4.09 1.42 -3.22
C VAL A 108 4.81 1.73 -4.52
N ASP A 109 6.02 2.27 -4.46
CA ASP A 109 6.83 2.54 -5.66
C ASP A 109 7.82 1.41 -6.01
N SER A 110 7.67 0.23 -5.38
CA SER A 110 8.51 -0.96 -5.60
C SER A 110 7.67 -2.17 -6.01
N GLU A 111 7.93 -2.71 -7.21
CA GLU A 111 7.28 -3.94 -7.67
C GLU A 111 7.70 -5.15 -6.82
N VAL A 112 8.96 -5.20 -6.37
CA VAL A 112 9.45 -6.25 -5.48
C VAL A 112 8.70 -6.23 -4.15
N SER A 113 8.45 -5.04 -3.57
CA SER A 113 7.61 -4.89 -2.38
C SER A 113 6.16 -5.33 -2.64
N THR A 114 5.60 -5.02 -3.81
CA THR A 114 4.25 -5.42 -4.19
C THR A 114 4.11 -6.94 -4.23
N ILE A 115 5.01 -7.63 -4.93
CA ILE A 115 4.95 -9.09 -5.12
C ILE A 115 5.12 -9.81 -3.78
N ASN A 116 6.15 -9.44 -3.01
CA ASN A 116 6.44 -10.07 -1.73
C ASN A 116 5.41 -9.74 -0.64
N GLY A 117 4.91 -8.50 -0.59
CA GLY A 117 3.85 -8.11 0.36
C GLY A 117 2.53 -8.85 0.12
N ARG A 118 2.20 -9.09 -1.14
CA ARG A 118 1.05 -9.93 -1.52
C ARG A 118 1.25 -11.39 -1.15
N ALA A 119 2.45 -11.92 -1.33
CA ALA A 119 2.77 -13.32 -1.04
C ALA A 119 2.83 -13.59 0.46
N ASN A 120 3.53 -12.73 1.21
CA ASN A 120 3.78 -12.93 2.64
C ASN A 120 2.54 -12.68 3.51
N TRP A 121 1.75 -11.64 3.22
CA TRP A 121 0.68 -11.19 4.13
C TRP A 121 -0.69 -11.00 3.47
N GLY A 122 -0.83 -11.34 2.19
CA GLY A 122 -2.08 -11.13 1.47
C GLY A 122 -2.46 -9.65 1.30
N ILE A 123 -1.55 -8.71 1.55
CA ILE A 123 -1.78 -7.26 1.46
C ILE A 123 -2.00 -6.86 -0.01
N PRO A 124 -3.06 -6.09 -0.35
CA PRO A 124 -3.41 -5.77 -1.74
C PRO A 124 -2.57 -4.62 -2.31
N LYS A 125 -1.23 -4.73 -2.23
CA LYS A 125 -0.31 -3.72 -2.76
C LYS A 125 -0.45 -3.55 -4.27
N GLU A 126 -0.36 -2.32 -4.74
CA GLU A 126 -0.23 -1.94 -6.15
C GLU A 126 0.98 -1.03 -6.34
N THR A 127 1.59 -1.07 -7.52
CA THR A 127 2.80 -0.29 -7.79
C THR A 127 2.43 0.97 -8.56
N PHE A 128 2.69 2.15 -7.95
CA PHE A 128 2.60 3.46 -8.57
C PHE A 128 3.83 4.30 -8.22
N PRO A 129 4.31 5.17 -9.12
CA PRO A 129 5.36 6.13 -8.79
C PRO A 129 4.94 7.04 -7.64
N ILE A 130 5.76 7.11 -6.58
CA ILE A 130 5.57 7.99 -5.43
C ILE A 130 6.76 8.95 -5.36
N GLU A 131 6.47 10.23 -5.41
CA GLU A 131 7.44 11.29 -5.17
C GLU A 131 7.26 11.82 -3.75
N TRP A 132 8.36 11.98 -3.01
CA TRP A 132 8.36 12.58 -1.69
C TRP A 132 9.42 13.65 -1.61
N VAL A 133 8.98 14.91 -1.58
CA VAL A 133 9.83 16.08 -1.43
C VAL A 133 9.85 16.49 0.03
N LYS A 134 11.05 16.50 0.62
CA LYS A 134 11.27 16.84 2.04
C LYS A 134 11.84 18.25 2.14
N GLU A 135 11.15 19.12 2.85
CA GLU A 135 11.57 20.47 3.17
C GLU A 135 11.69 20.62 4.70
N LYS A 136 12.32 21.69 5.18
CA LYS A 136 12.42 21.93 6.62
C LYS A 136 11.03 22.14 7.23
N GLY A 137 10.57 21.17 8.05
CA GLY A 137 9.29 21.22 8.73
C GLY A 137 8.06 20.98 7.82
N LYS A 138 8.28 20.51 6.60
CA LYS A 138 7.21 20.26 5.63
C LYS A 138 7.59 19.14 4.66
N ASP A 139 6.66 18.26 4.40
CA ASP A 139 6.76 17.22 3.39
C ASP A 139 5.64 17.37 2.34
N LYS A 140 5.96 17.04 1.10
CA LYS A 140 5.00 16.93 -0.01
C LYS A 140 5.09 15.53 -0.60
N ILE A 141 3.97 14.86 -0.71
CA ILE A 141 3.88 13.51 -1.26
C ILE A 141 2.96 13.56 -2.48
N THR A 142 3.41 13.01 -3.60
CA THR A 142 2.66 12.97 -4.84
C THR A 142 2.70 11.56 -5.42
N ILE A 143 1.54 11.03 -5.83
CA ILE A 143 1.43 9.75 -6.52
C ILE A 143 0.88 10.01 -7.93
N ARG A 144 1.51 9.38 -8.92
CA ARG A 144 1.14 9.56 -10.32
C ARG A 144 0.70 8.24 -10.96
N MET A 145 -0.18 8.35 -11.95
CA MET A 145 -0.52 7.28 -12.88
C MET A 145 -0.37 7.83 -14.29
N GLY A 146 0.72 7.45 -14.95
CA GLY A 146 1.18 8.16 -16.15
C GLY A 146 1.42 9.64 -15.84
N GLU A 147 0.87 10.51 -16.66
CA GLU A 147 0.98 11.97 -16.47
C GLU A 147 0.01 12.53 -15.41
N LYS A 148 -1.00 11.74 -14.98
CA LYS A 148 -2.03 12.21 -14.05
C LYS A 148 -1.56 12.08 -12.61
N THR A 149 -1.64 13.18 -11.84
CA THR A 149 -1.54 13.13 -10.38
C THR A 149 -2.85 12.56 -9.82
N VAL A 150 -2.74 11.45 -9.09
CA VAL A 150 -3.91 10.77 -8.50
C VAL A 150 -3.97 10.91 -6.99
N PHE A 151 -2.90 11.39 -6.36
CA PHE A 151 -2.85 11.75 -4.95
C PHE A 151 -1.78 12.82 -4.72
N ALA A 152 -2.09 13.82 -3.92
CA ALA A 152 -1.14 14.82 -3.46
C ALA A 152 -1.48 15.24 -2.02
N ALA A 153 -0.46 15.30 -1.16
CA ALA A 153 -0.60 15.77 0.21
C ALA A 153 0.56 16.71 0.60
N GLU A 154 0.25 17.78 1.31
CA GLU A 154 1.24 18.62 1.98
C GLU A 154 1.03 18.53 3.49
N VAL A 155 2.10 18.19 4.22
CA VAL A 155 2.07 18.03 5.67
C VAL A 155 3.17 18.86 6.30
N THR A 156 2.81 19.72 7.24
CA THR A 156 3.77 20.46 8.07
C THR A 156 3.92 19.77 9.42
N PHE A 157 5.08 19.88 10.03
CA PHE A 157 5.36 19.28 11.33
C PHE A 157 6.39 20.09 12.10
N GLY A 158 6.37 19.98 13.43
CA GLY A 158 7.29 20.71 14.27
C GLY A 158 7.07 20.46 15.76
N GLY A 159 7.70 21.29 16.59
CA GLY A 159 7.61 21.19 18.03
C GLY A 159 8.55 20.14 18.63
N ILE A 160 8.27 19.78 19.87
CA ILE A 160 9.06 18.83 20.66
C ILE A 160 8.85 17.41 20.15
N SER A 161 9.90 16.63 20.05
CA SER A 161 9.81 15.21 19.72
C SER A 161 9.37 14.41 20.94
N PHE A 162 8.56 13.38 20.69
CA PHE A 162 8.08 12.46 21.72
C PHE A 162 8.15 11.00 21.22
N PRO A 163 8.31 10.02 22.11
CA PRO A 163 8.35 8.62 21.70
C PRO A 163 6.98 8.17 21.22
N VAL A 164 6.96 7.38 20.15
CA VAL A 164 5.77 6.71 19.60
C VAL A 164 6.01 5.22 19.54
N SER A 165 4.96 4.45 19.82
CA SER A 165 5.03 2.99 19.75
C SER A 165 3.66 2.40 19.46
N THR A 166 3.63 1.31 18.72
CA THR A 166 2.42 0.53 18.49
C THR A 166 1.90 -0.14 19.75
N SER A 167 2.71 -0.26 20.82
CA SER A 167 2.25 -0.74 22.13
C SER A 167 1.19 0.18 22.74
N LEU A 168 1.20 1.47 22.42
CA LEU A 168 0.18 2.45 22.86
C LEU A 168 -1.09 2.41 22.00
N LEU A 169 -0.95 2.09 20.72
CA LEU A 169 -2.05 1.98 19.76
C LEU A 169 -1.87 0.70 18.92
N PRO A 170 -2.04 -0.47 19.53
CA PRO A 170 -1.81 -1.73 18.84
C PRO A 170 -2.78 -1.88 17.68
N PHE A 171 -2.25 -2.25 16.52
CA PHE A 171 -3.07 -2.61 15.40
C PHE A 171 -2.74 -4.02 14.92
N SER A 172 -3.76 -4.80 14.76
CA SER A 172 -3.63 -6.15 14.24
C SER A 172 -4.43 -6.27 12.96
N LEU A 173 -3.80 -6.85 11.95
CA LEU A 173 -4.32 -6.97 10.61
C LEU A 173 -4.97 -8.33 10.38
N CYS A 174 -5.97 -8.36 9.50
CA CYS A 174 -6.49 -9.59 8.92
C CYS A 174 -6.78 -9.34 7.45
N GLN A 175 -5.88 -9.77 6.60
CA GLN A 175 -6.05 -9.68 5.15
C GLN A 175 -6.62 -10.99 4.59
N LYS A 176 -7.35 -10.90 3.47
CA LYS A 176 -7.87 -12.07 2.75
C LYS A 176 -7.37 -12.05 1.32
N ARG A 177 -6.71 -13.12 0.90
CA ARG A 177 -6.26 -13.32 -0.49
C ARG A 177 -6.43 -14.79 -0.88
N ASN A 178 -6.98 -15.05 -2.05
CA ASN A 178 -7.21 -16.42 -2.56
C ASN A 178 -7.90 -17.33 -1.53
N ASN A 179 -8.94 -16.83 -0.86
CA ASN A 179 -9.68 -17.49 0.24
C ASN A 179 -8.87 -17.81 1.50
N VAL A 180 -7.59 -17.42 1.56
CA VAL A 180 -6.74 -17.55 2.76
C VAL A 180 -6.79 -16.26 3.56
N LYS A 181 -6.89 -16.36 4.90
CA LYS A 181 -6.83 -15.23 5.82
C LYS A 181 -5.47 -15.18 6.50
N TYR A 182 -4.80 -14.06 6.31
CA TYR A 182 -3.50 -13.75 6.88
C TYR A 182 -3.70 -12.86 8.09
N TYR A 183 -3.34 -13.35 9.27
CA TYR A 183 -3.36 -12.56 10.50
C TYR A 183 -1.95 -12.10 10.82
N THR A 184 -1.77 -10.80 11.04
CA THR A 184 -0.45 -10.20 11.29
C THR A 184 -0.58 -9.16 12.38
N GLU A 185 0.39 -9.10 13.28
CA GLU A 185 0.46 -8.13 14.36
C GLU A 185 1.76 -7.30 14.24
N PRO A 186 1.79 -6.32 13.32
CA PRO A 186 2.96 -5.48 13.14
C PRO A 186 3.25 -4.71 14.41
N SER A 187 4.54 -4.54 14.68
CA SER A 187 5.02 -3.68 15.74
C SER A 187 5.89 -2.55 15.17
N GLY A 188 6.01 -1.46 15.91
CA GLY A 188 6.84 -0.35 15.49
C GLY A 188 7.04 0.67 16.59
N SER A 189 8.14 1.41 16.47
CA SER A 189 8.49 2.50 17.37
C SER A 189 9.25 3.60 16.62
N GLY A 190 9.39 4.74 17.26
CA GLY A 190 10.13 5.86 16.69
C GLY A 190 9.99 7.14 17.53
N TRP A 191 10.40 8.24 16.91
CA TRP A 191 10.27 9.57 17.49
C TRP A 191 9.35 10.43 16.64
N GLY A 192 8.25 10.87 17.24
CA GLY A 192 7.20 11.64 16.61
C GLY A 192 7.32 13.15 16.84
N LYS A 193 6.82 13.93 15.90
CA LYS A 193 6.47 15.35 16.07
C LYS A 193 5.04 15.55 15.64
N ILE A 194 4.34 16.47 16.30
CA ILE A 194 2.99 16.85 15.87
C ILE A 194 3.05 17.38 14.44
N ALA A 195 2.12 16.89 13.63
CA ALA A 195 1.99 17.26 12.24
C ALA A 195 0.59 17.83 11.95
N LYS A 196 0.46 18.47 10.79
CA LYS A 196 -0.80 19.01 10.30
C LYS A 196 -0.90 18.80 8.79
N LEU A 197 -1.96 18.15 8.36
CA LEU A 197 -2.32 18.05 6.95
C LEU A 197 -2.77 19.45 6.47
N GLN A 198 -2.01 20.04 5.55
CA GLN A 198 -2.26 21.38 5.03
C GLN A 198 -3.09 21.34 3.75
N LYS A 199 -2.72 20.40 2.85
CA LYS A 199 -3.42 20.18 1.59
C LYS A 199 -3.60 18.71 1.36
N LEU A 200 -4.72 18.34 0.78
CA LEU A 200 -5.00 16.99 0.31
C LEU A 200 -5.80 17.10 -0.98
N ASP A 201 -5.26 16.51 -2.02
CA ASP A 201 -5.95 16.27 -3.26
C ASP A 201 -5.84 14.78 -3.62
N LEU A 202 -6.94 14.19 -4.07
CA LEU A 202 -6.97 12.79 -4.48
C LEU A 202 -8.05 12.57 -5.52
N ASP A 203 -7.77 11.65 -6.40
CA ASP A 203 -8.72 11.14 -7.37
C ASP A 203 -9.55 10.01 -6.76
N PRO A 204 -10.88 10.18 -6.62
CA PRO A 204 -11.74 9.16 -6.03
C PRO A 204 -11.88 7.89 -6.89
N GLU A 205 -11.37 7.86 -8.11
CA GLU A 205 -11.26 6.62 -8.88
C GLU A 205 -10.16 5.71 -8.35
N PHE A 206 -9.08 6.30 -7.82
CA PHE A 206 -7.90 5.58 -7.35
C PHE A 206 -7.83 5.41 -5.83
N PHE A 207 -8.42 6.34 -5.09
CA PHE A 207 -8.38 6.35 -3.63
C PHE A 207 -9.76 6.59 -3.01
N PRO A 208 -10.06 6.01 -1.85
CA PRO A 208 -11.26 6.37 -1.11
C PRO A 208 -11.22 7.85 -0.73
N ASP A 209 -12.29 8.58 -1.02
CA ASP A 209 -12.33 10.03 -0.77
C ASP A 209 -12.51 10.34 0.72
N PHE A 210 -11.46 10.84 1.34
CA PHE A 210 -11.47 11.28 2.74
C PHE A 210 -11.17 12.77 2.92
N ARG A 211 -11.24 13.58 1.84
CA ARG A 211 -10.97 15.03 1.90
C ARG A 211 -11.89 15.76 2.85
N SER A 212 -13.13 15.31 3.00
CA SER A 212 -14.12 15.88 3.92
C SER A 212 -13.95 15.43 5.38
N VAL A 213 -13.10 14.43 5.65
CA VAL A 213 -12.90 13.89 7.01
C VAL A 213 -11.63 14.49 7.61
N LYS A 214 -11.77 15.19 8.75
CA LYS A 214 -10.61 15.78 9.43
C LYS A 214 -9.87 14.69 10.23
N PRO A 215 -8.53 14.63 10.16
CA PRO A 215 -7.76 13.77 11.03
C PRO A 215 -7.89 14.22 12.50
N LEU A 216 -8.01 13.25 13.40
CA LEU A 216 -8.00 13.48 14.86
C LEU A 216 -6.60 13.83 15.35
N LEU A 217 -5.59 13.26 14.72
CA LEU A 217 -4.18 13.45 15.03
C LEU A 217 -3.36 13.24 13.76
N ALA A 218 -2.31 14.01 13.60
CA ALA A 218 -1.28 13.77 12.60
C ALA A 218 0.09 13.79 13.28
N VAL A 219 0.95 12.84 12.95
CA VAL A 219 2.30 12.69 13.51
C VAL A 219 3.27 12.40 12.38
N LYS A 220 4.36 13.17 12.31
CA LYS A 220 5.56 12.83 11.55
C LYS A 220 6.48 12.03 12.46
N ILE A 221 6.93 10.86 12.02
CA ILE A 221 7.80 9.96 12.77
C ILE A 221 9.14 9.86 12.04
N ASN A 222 10.22 10.19 12.73
CA ASN A 222 11.59 10.05 12.23
C ASN A 222 12.57 10.02 13.42
N PRO A 223 13.39 8.93 13.61
CA PRO A 223 13.31 7.69 12.86
C PRO A 223 12.06 6.85 13.16
N LEU A 224 11.71 5.99 12.22
CA LEU A 224 10.67 4.96 12.34
C LEU A 224 11.30 3.59 12.11
N GLU A 225 11.05 2.66 13.01
CA GLU A 225 11.36 1.25 12.83
C GLU A 225 10.07 0.42 12.97
N MET A 226 9.85 -0.49 12.04
CA MET A 226 8.67 -1.37 12.05
C MET A 226 9.10 -2.81 11.79
N GLU A 227 8.43 -3.74 12.46
CA GLU A 227 8.52 -5.16 12.22
C GLU A 227 7.19 -5.68 11.68
N PHE A 228 7.24 -6.37 10.54
CA PHE A 228 6.15 -7.17 10.02
C PHE A 228 6.51 -8.64 10.22
N PRO A 229 5.94 -9.30 11.26
CA PRO A 229 6.25 -10.69 11.58
C PRO A 229 5.65 -11.64 10.55
N GLU A 230 5.98 -12.92 10.66
CA GLU A 230 5.29 -13.96 9.91
C GLU A 230 3.79 -13.93 10.18
N PRO A 231 2.95 -14.12 9.15
CA PRO A 231 1.52 -14.22 9.37
C PRO A 231 1.18 -15.54 10.02
N TYR A 232 0.15 -15.55 10.85
CA TYR A 232 -0.44 -16.79 11.34
C TYR A 232 -1.81 -17.03 10.71
N PHE A 233 -2.18 -18.28 10.63
CA PHE A 233 -3.42 -18.76 10.03
C PHE A 233 -4.30 -19.36 11.13
N LYS A 234 -5.60 -19.09 11.04
CA LYS A 234 -6.59 -19.71 11.96
C LYS A 234 -7.52 -20.55 11.14
N ASP A 235 -7.72 -21.80 11.56
CA ASP A 235 -8.84 -22.59 11.10
C ASP A 235 -10.11 -21.91 11.62
N GLU A 236 -10.87 -21.30 10.72
CA GLU A 236 -12.21 -20.85 11.10
C GLU A 236 -13.09 -22.10 11.11
N LEU A 237 -13.37 -22.63 12.28
CA LEU A 237 -14.50 -23.53 12.46
C LEU A 237 -15.74 -22.84 11.87
N VAL A 238 -16.31 -23.47 10.88
CA VAL A 238 -17.48 -23.07 10.09
C VAL A 238 -18.66 -22.76 10.98
#